data_6b6c1922c1f9a10f10cdfd9c7c9a3401
#
_entry.id   6b6c1922c1f9a10f10cdfd9c7c9a3401
#
_cell.length_a   1.000
_cell.length_b   1.000
_cell.length_c   1.000
_cell.angle_alpha   90.00
_cell.angle_beta   90.00
_cell.angle_gamma   90.00
#
_symmetry.space_group_name_H-M   'P 1'
#
loop_
_entity.id
_entity.type
_entity.pdbx_description
1 polymer ?
#
loop_
_entity_poly.entity_id
_entity_poly.type
_entity_poly.pdbx_seq_one_letter_code
_entity_poly.pdbx_strand_id
1 'polypeptide(L)'
;MNKASGGDEIPVELFQILKDDIVKVLHSIYQQIWKTQHWPQDWKRSVFILIPKKGNAKECLNYHTIVLISHTSKVIPKILQTRLQQYMNCELPDVQAGFRKGRGTGNQIASICWIIEKSREFQKNIYFCFIDYAKVFECVDHNKLWKILKEMEYQTT
;
A
#
# COMPACT_ATOMS: atom_id res chain seq x y z
N MET A 1 -4.29 -17.32 14.60
CA MET A 1 -3.71 -17.15 13.23
C MET A 1 -2.28 -16.68 13.40
N ASN A 2 -1.31 -17.54 13.16
CA ASN A 2 0.10 -17.18 13.26
C ASN A 2 0.49 -16.30 12.07
N LYS A 3 0.66 -15.00 12.30
CA LYS A 3 1.24 -14.09 11.28
C LYS A 3 2.74 -14.13 11.41
N ALA A 4 3.43 -14.14 10.26
CA ALA A 4 4.89 -14.08 10.24
C ALA A 4 5.39 -12.79 10.93
N SER A 5 6.35 -12.94 11.83
CA SER A 5 7.05 -11.84 12.48
C SER A 5 7.99 -11.13 11.49
N GLY A 6 8.32 -9.88 11.75
CA GLY A 6 9.36 -9.15 11.02
C GLY A 6 10.77 -9.55 11.47
N GLY A 7 11.76 -8.75 11.08
CA GLY A 7 13.16 -8.96 11.47
C GLY A 7 13.45 -8.78 12.97
N ASP A 8 12.50 -8.26 13.73
CA ASP A 8 12.53 -8.12 15.19
C ASP A 8 12.00 -9.35 15.94
N GLU A 9 11.52 -10.37 15.20
CA GLU A 9 10.94 -11.61 15.72
C GLU A 9 9.79 -11.44 16.71
N ILE A 10 9.23 -10.23 16.84
CA ILE A 10 8.12 -9.95 17.76
C ILE A 10 6.80 -10.41 17.11
N PRO A 11 6.11 -11.41 17.69
CA PRO A 11 4.84 -11.90 17.16
C PRO A 11 3.72 -10.90 17.42
N VAL A 12 2.76 -10.83 16.48
CA VAL A 12 1.61 -9.92 16.60
C VAL A 12 0.73 -10.22 17.80
N GLU A 13 0.72 -11.45 18.27
CA GLU A 13 -0.03 -11.91 19.44
C GLU A 13 0.40 -11.17 20.71
N LEU A 14 1.67 -10.78 20.82
CA LEU A 14 2.17 -10.00 21.96
C LEU A 14 1.43 -8.66 22.08
N PHE A 15 1.13 -8.01 20.95
CA PHE A 15 0.37 -6.75 20.95
C PHE A 15 -1.06 -6.93 21.42
N GLN A 16 -1.65 -8.11 21.20
CA GLN A 16 -3.00 -8.44 21.66
C GLN A 16 -3.06 -8.70 23.16
N ILE A 17 -1.97 -9.25 23.73
CA ILE A 17 -1.86 -9.55 25.17
C ILE A 17 -1.63 -8.26 25.97
N LEU A 18 -0.71 -7.41 25.52
CA LEU A 18 -0.29 -6.22 26.25
C LEU A 18 -1.24 -5.01 26.11
N LYS A 19 -2.19 -5.06 25.14
CA LYS A 19 -3.24 -4.05 24.95
C LYS A 19 -2.78 -2.59 25.21
N ASP A 20 -3.28 -1.95 26.26
CA ASP A 20 -3.06 -0.53 26.54
C ASP A 20 -1.62 -0.21 26.93
N ASP A 21 -0.90 -1.13 27.54
CA ASP A 21 0.48 -0.88 27.96
C ASP A 21 1.42 -0.82 26.74
N ILE A 22 1.20 -1.68 25.73
CA ILE A 22 1.98 -1.59 24.49
C ILE A 22 1.70 -0.27 23.74
N VAL A 23 0.47 0.24 23.78
CA VAL A 23 0.13 1.53 23.15
C VAL A 23 0.91 2.67 23.80
N LYS A 24 1.03 2.72 25.11
CA LYS A 24 1.81 3.74 25.84
C LYS A 24 3.30 3.67 25.47
N VAL A 25 3.86 2.45 25.45
CA VAL A 25 5.27 2.23 25.07
C VAL A 25 5.52 2.66 23.63
N LEU A 26 4.71 2.20 22.70
CA LEU A 26 4.83 2.57 21.28
C LEU A 26 4.67 4.08 21.07
N HIS A 27 3.71 4.71 21.74
CA HIS A 27 3.52 6.14 21.67
C HIS A 27 4.77 6.90 22.11
N SER A 28 5.40 6.50 23.21
CA SER A 28 6.65 7.10 23.69
C SER A 28 7.79 6.93 22.66
N ILE A 29 7.95 5.72 22.11
CA ILE A 29 8.95 5.45 21.06
C ILE A 29 8.70 6.31 19.81
N TYR A 30 7.45 6.42 19.35
CA TYR A 30 7.14 7.23 18.17
C TYR A 30 7.35 8.73 18.42
N GLN A 31 7.03 9.23 19.61
CA GLN A 31 7.37 10.61 19.98
C GLN A 31 8.88 10.86 19.95
N GLN A 32 9.67 9.90 20.44
CA GLN A 32 11.12 10.00 20.40
C GLN A 32 11.64 9.98 18.94
N ILE A 33 11.15 9.07 18.11
CA ILE A 33 11.50 9.02 16.68
C ILE A 33 11.15 10.35 16.00
N TRP A 34 9.97 10.90 16.28
CA TRP A 34 9.55 12.18 15.72
C TRP A 34 10.45 13.35 16.11
N LYS A 35 10.85 13.41 17.38
CA LYS A 35 11.74 14.45 17.90
C LYS A 35 13.16 14.33 17.40
N THR A 36 13.70 13.11 17.36
CA THR A 36 15.12 12.85 17.06
C THR A 36 15.39 12.55 15.59
N GLN A 37 14.34 12.25 14.81
CA GLN A 37 14.43 11.76 13.44
C GLN A 37 15.27 10.46 13.30
N HIS A 38 15.48 9.76 14.41
CA HIS A 38 16.24 8.51 14.45
C HIS A 38 15.32 7.31 14.59
N TRP A 39 15.42 6.41 13.61
CA TRP A 39 14.68 5.14 13.62
C TRP A 39 15.51 4.05 14.29
N PRO A 40 14.90 3.16 15.09
CA PRO A 40 15.57 1.97 15.59
C PRO A 40 16.14 1.13 14.43
N GLN A 41 17.36 0.59 14.62
CA GLN A 41 18.04 -0.14 13.56
C GLN A 41 17.26 -1.38 13.09
N ASP A 42 16.61 -2.07 14.03
CA ASP A 42 15.82 -3.26 13.72
C ASP A 42 14.56 -2.94 12.89
N TRP A 43 14.03 -1.72 12.98
CA TRP A 43 12.90 -1.28 12.17
C TRP A 43 13.31 -0.91 10.73
N LYS A 44 14.59 -0.71 10.48
CA LYS A 44 15.15 -0.47 9.15
C LYS A 44 15.43 -1.76 8.39
N ARG A 45 15.40 -2.91 9.08
CA ARG A 45 15.63 -4.22 8.48
C ARG A 45 14.33 -4.80 7.95
N SER A 46 14.43 -5.40 6.79
CA SER A 46 13.32 -6.14 6.17
C SER A 46 13.80 -7.51 5.74
N VAL A 47 12.92 -8.49 5.85
CA VAL A 47 13.15 -9.86 5.39
C VAL A 47 12.42 -10.03 4.06
N PHE A 48 13.15 -10.42 3.03
CA PHE A 48 12.60 -10.67 1.70
C PHE A 48 12.26 -12.15 1.54
N ILE A 49 11.03 -12.45 1.18
CA ILE A 49 10.57 -13.80 0.84
C ILE A 49 10.24 -13.81 -0.64
N LEU A 50 10.90 -14.67 -1.39
CA LEU A 50 10.69 -14.86 -2.81
C LEU A 50 9.64 -15.97 -3.01
N ILE A 51 8.50 -15.62 -3.61
CA ILE A 51 7.45 -16.58 -3.98
C ILE A 51 7.50 -16.81 -5.49
N PRO A 52 7.70 -18.06 -5.95
CA PRO A 52 7.75 -18.33 -7.38
C PRO A 52 6.38 -18.10 -8.03
N LYS A 53 6.38 -17.44 -9.18
CA LYS A 53 5.25 -17.38 -10.10
C LYS A 53 5.16 -18.68 -10.89
N LYS A 54 4.07 -18.87 -11.60
CA LYS A 54 3.98 -19.93 -12.61
C LYS A 54 4.97 -19.63 -13.74
N GLY A 55 5.86 -20.56 -14.05
CA GLY A 55 6.88 -20.40 -15.09
C GLY A 55 8.23 -20.96 -14.72
N ASN A 56 9.27 -20.51 -15.41
CA ASN A 56 10.64 -20.97 -15.20
C ASN A 56 11.21 -20.38 -13.90
N ALA A 57 11.46 -21.23 -12.91
CA ALA A 57 12.03 -20.83 -11.61
C ALA A 57 13.49 -20.34 -11.68
N LYS A 58 14.16 -20.46 -12.82
CA LYS A 58 15.53 -19.94 -13.01
C LYS A 58 15.57 -18.46 -13.37
N GLU A 59 14.44 -17.84 -13.66
CA GLU A 59 14.34 -16.44 -14.05
C GLU A 59 13.93 -15.57 -12.86
N CYS A 60 14.73 -14.56 -12.52
CA CYS A 60 14.44 -13.63 -11.41
C CYS A 60 13.10 -12.88 -11.57
N LEU A 61 12.62 -12.68 -12.79
CA LEU A 61 11.35 -12.04 -13.08
C LEU A 61 10.14 -12.91 -12.70
N ASN A 62 10.35 -14.22 -12.53
CA ASN A 62 9.31 -15.18 -12.17
C ASN A 62 9.12 -15.32 -10.65
N TYR A 63 9.52 -14.32 -9.88
CA TYR A 63 9.28 -14.28 -8.45
C TYR A 63 8.48 -13.05 -8.04
N HIS A 64 7.57 -13.25 -7.08
CA HIS A 64 6.99 -12.18 -6.30
C HIS A 64 7.80 -12.01 -5.02
N THR A 65 8.21 -10.79 -4.74
CA THR A 65 8.90 -10.48 -3.50
C THR A 65 7.91 -10.01 -2.45
N ILE A 66 7.82 -10.74 -1.33
CA ILE A 66 7.09 -10.27 -0.14
C ILE A 66 8.13 -9.72 0.83
N VAL A 67 7.88 -8.50 1.31
CA VAL A 67 8.74 -7.83 2.26
C VAL A 67 8.10 -7.91 3.64
N LEU A 68 8.77 -8.56 4.59
CA LEU A 68 8.36 -8.60 5.98
C LEU A 68 9.15 -7.54 6.75
N ILE A 69 8.44 -6.60 7.32
CA ILE A 69 8.96 -5.59 8.25
C ILE A 69 8.36 -5.79 9.62
N SER A 70 8.95 -5.25 10.66
CA SER A 70 8.46 -5.36 12.04
C SER A 70 7.00 -4.88 12.17
N HIS A 71 6.25 -5.49 13.07
CA HIS A 71 4.86 -5.08 13.30
C HIS A 71 4.78 -3.67 13.87
N THR A 72 5.75 -3.31 14.71
CA THR A 72 5.89 -1.94 15.27
C THR A 72 6.12 -0.92 14.16
N SER A 73 7.07 -1.16 13.26
CA SER A 73 7.37 -0.21 12.18
C SER A 73 6.19 0.05 11.23
N LYS A 74 5.24 -0.89 11.11
CA LYS A 74 4.03 -0.75 10.27
C LYS A 74 3.02 0.28 10.80
N VAL A 75 3.11 0.66 12.08
CA VAL A 75 2.12 1.55 12.69
C VAL A 75 2.24 2.98 12.14
N ILE A 76 3.46 3.53 12.00
CA ILE A 76 3.66 4.89 11.47
C ILE A 76 3.14 5.03 10.03
N PRO A 77 3.52 4.17 9.08
CA PRO A 77 2.94 4.22 7.73
C PRO A 77 1.41 4.09 7.75
N LYS A 78 0.84 3.31 8.68
CA LYS A 78 -0.62 3.18 8.80
C LYS A 78 -1.29 4.45 9.29
N ILE A 79 -0.68 5.16 10.24
CA ILE A 79 -1.16 6.47 10.71
C ILE A 79 -1.11 7.48 9.56
N LEU A 80 0.03 7.56 8.85
CA LEU A 80 0.20 8.43 7.69
C LEU A 80 -0.81 8.10 6.60
N GLN A 81 -0.97 6.82 6.26
CA GLN A 81 -1.98 6.38 5.30
C GLN A 81 -3.38 6.87 5.67
N THR A 82 -3.77 6.73 6.95
CA THR A 82 -5.10 7.13 7.40
C THR A 82 -5.32 8.64 7.28
N ARG A 83 -4.29 9.44 7.57
CA ARG A 83 -4.35 10.90 7.42
C ARG A 83 -4.39 11.32 5.95
N LEU A 84 -3.48 10.78 5.14
CA LEU A 84 -3.40 11.07 3.71
C LEU A 84 -4.66 10.61 2.94
N GLN A 85 -5.32 9.56 3.39
CA GLN A 85 -6.51 9.01 2.73
C GLN A 85 -7.63 10.04 2.56
N GLN A 86 -7.77 10.95 3.51
CA GLN A 86 -8.80 12.00 3.46
C GLN A 86 -8.52 12.97 2.30
N TYR A 87 -7.27 13.41 2.17
CA TYR A 87 -6.85 14.32 1.09
C TYR A 87 -6.86 13.61 -0.27
N MET A 88 -6.30 12.41 -0.33
CA MET A 88 -6.24 11.64 -1.58
C MET A 88 -7.64 11.36 -2.16
N ASN A 89 -8.65 11.16 -1.33
CA ASN A 89 -10.00 10.91 -1.82
C ASN A 89 -10.60 12.12 -2.54
N CYS A 90 -10.18 13.34 -2.21
CA CYS A 90 -10.60 14.56 -2.89
C CYS A 90 -9.85 14.80 -4.19
N GLU A 91 -8.55 14.44 -4.24
CA GLU A 91 -7.68 14.68 -5.38
C GLU A 91 -7.79 13.60 -6.48
N LEU A 92 -8.17 12.37 -6.09
CA LEU A 92 -8.28 11.28 -7.05
C LEU A 92 -9.52 11.43 -7.93
N PRO A 93 -9.36 11.36 -9.27
CA PRO A 93 -10.50 11.42 -10.18
C PRO A 93 -11.47 10.28 -9.95
N ASP A 94 -12.76 10.51 -10.25
CA ASP A 94 -13.81 9.52 -10.01
C ASP A 94 -13.64 8.21 -10.77
N VAL A 95 -12.92 8.23 -11.88
CA VAL A 95 -12.60 7.02 -12.66
C VAL A 95 -11.58 6.11 -11.96
N GLN A 96 -10.79 6.64 -11.01
CA GLN A 96 -9.83 5.87 -10.25
C GLN A 96 -10.55 4.95 -9.25
N ALA A 97 -10.47 3.64 -9.45
CA ALA A 97 -11.06 2.64 -8.54
C ALA A 97 -10.01 1.98 -7.63
N GLY A 98 -8.78 1.83 -8.11
CA GLY A 98 -7.71 1.20 -7.35
C GLY A 98 -7.41 1.95 -6.05
N PHE A 99 -7.24 1.19 -4.95
CA PHE A 99 -6.91 1.70 -3.61
C PHE A 99 -7.92 2.67 -2.98
N ARG A 100 -9.14 2.78 -3.53
CA ARG A 100 -10.24 3.58 -2.96
C ARG A 100 -11.20 2.71 -2.14
N LYS A 101 -11.58 3.21 -0.96
CA LYS A 101 -12.59 2.56 -0.11
C LYS A 101 -13.95 2.55 -0.82
N GLY A 102 -14.63 1.42 -0.82
CA GLY A 102 -15.94 1.25 -1.46
C GLY A 102 -15.90 1.07 -2.98
N ARG A 103 -14.72 1.12 -3.61
CA ARG A 103 -14.53 0.84 -5.04
C ARG A 103 -13.87 -0.52 -5.19
N GLY A 104 -14.57 -1.47 -5.76
CA GLY A 104 -14.08 -2.84 -5.96
C GLY A 104 -13.99 -3.25 -7.42
N THR A 105 -13.30 -4.34 -7.68
CA THR A 105 -13.17 -4.92 -9.02
C THR A 105 -14.53 -5.22 -9.65
N GLY A 106 -15.52 -5.64 -8.85
CA GLY A 106 -16.88 -5.91 -9.33
C GLY A 106 -17.54 -4.71 -10.01
N ASN A 107 -17.38 -3.51 -9.43
CA ASN A 107 -17.91 -2.27 -10.00
C ASN A 107 -17.26 -1.94 -11.34
N GLN A 108 -15.96 -2.19 -11.49
CA GLN A 108 -15.24 -1.96 -12.74
C GLN A 108 -15.65 -2.94 -13.83
N ILE A 109 -15.85 -4.21 -13.47
CA ILE A 109 -16.37 -5.23 -14.38
C ILE A 109 -17.78 -4.84 -14.84
N ALA A 110 -18.67 -4.43 -13.93
CA ALA A 110 -20.01 -3.99 -14.26
C ALA A 110 -20.00 -2.79 -15.22
N SER A 111 -19.10 -1.82 -15.00
CA SER A 111 -18.94 -0.67 -15.92
C SER A 111 -18.52 -1.09 -17.33
N ILE A 112 -17.58 -2.04 -17.44
CA ILE A 112 -17.15 -2.58 -18.73
C ILE A 112 -18.31 -3.33 -19.41
N CYS A 113 -19.02 -4.18 -18.67
CA CYS A 113 -20.18 -4.90 -19.19
C CYS A 113 -21.25 -3.93 -19.72
N TRP A 114 -21.55 -2.88 -18.94
CA TRP A 114 -22.50 -1.86 -19.36
C TRP A 114 -22.08 -1.13 -20.65
N ILE A 115 -20.81 -0.78 -20.80
CA ILE A 115 -20.27 -0.18 -22.03
C ILE A 115 -20.42 -1.13 -23.21
N ILE A 116 -20.16 -2.43 -23.03
CA ILE A 116 -20.32 -3.45 -24.07
C ILE A 116 -21.79 -3.58 -24.49
N GLU A 117 -22.72 -3.61 -23.53
CA GLU A 117 -24.16 -3.67 -23.79
C GLU A 117 -24.63 -2.47 -24.60
N LYS A 118 -24.24 -1.25 -24.18
CA LYS A 118 -24.58 -0.01 -24.89
C LYS A 118 -23.98 0.03 -26.29
N SER A 119 -22.76 -0.43 -26.47
CA SER A 119 -22.13 -0.55 -27.79
C SER A 119 -22.94 -1.43 -28.72
N ARG A 120 -23.44 -2.57 -28.23
CA ARG A 120 -24.30 -3.46 -29.00
C ARG A 120 -25.66 -2.83 -29.33
N GLU A 121 -26.30 -2.17 -28.36
CA GLU A 121 -27.56 -1.49 -28.57
C GLU A 121 -27.48 -0.42 -29.67
N PHE A 122 -26.39 0.35 -29.69
CA PHE A 122 -26.15 1.41 -30.69
C PHE A 122 -25.39 0.93 -31.93
N GLN A 123 -25.11 -0.38 -32.07
CA GLN A 123 -24.34 -0.97 -33.16
C GLN A 123 -23.01 -0.27 -33.46
N LYS A 124 -22.33 0.20 -32.39
CA LYS A 124 -21.02 0.86 -32.49
C LYS A 124 -19.90 -0.07 -32.05
N ASN A 125 -18.83 -0.08 -32.84
CA ASN A 125 -17.62 -0.80 -32.45
C ASN A 125 -16.91 -0.06 -31.32
N ILE A 126 -16.46 -0.83 -30.31
CA ILE A 126 -15.60 -0.33 -29.23
C ILE A 126 -14.33 -1.18 -29.20
N TYR A 127 -13.25 -0.54 -28.77
CA TYR A 127 -11.94 -1.17 -28.64
C TYR A 127 -11.45 -0.96 -27.22
N PHE A 128 -10.95 -2.03 -26.59
CA PHE A 128 -10.38 -1.97 -25.24
C PHE A 128 -8.86 -2.17 -25.33
N CYS A 129 -8.13 -1.36 -24.58
CA CYS A 129 -6.71 -1.54 -24.35
C CYS A 129 -6.49 -1.71 -22.85
N PHE A 130 -5.89 -2.83 -22.44
CA PHE A 130 -5.53 -3.10 -21.05
C PHE A 130 -4.01 -2.94 -20.90
N ILE A 131 -3.61 -2.09 -19.95
CA ILE A 131 -2.20 -1.84 -19.67
C ILE A 131 -1.90 -2.38 -18.27
N ASP A 132 -1.01 -3.36 -18.19
CA ASP A 132 -0.53 -3.94 -16.94
C ASP A 132 0.95 -3.60 -16.72
N TYR A 133 1.24 -2.98 -15.57
CA TYR A 133 2.61 -2.61 -15.22
C TYR A 133 3.28 -3.74 -14.43
N ALA A 134 4.40 -4.23 -14.92
CA ALA A 134 5.09 -5.38 -14.34
C ALA A 134 5.61 -5.13 -12.91
N LYS A 135 6.05 -3.89 -12.60
CA LYS A 135 6.72 -3.53 -11.34
C LYS A 135 6.46 -2.08 -10.94
N VAL A 136 5.21 -1.68 -10.87
CA VAL A 136 4.82 -0.28 -10.65
C VAL A 136 5.39 0.31 -9.35
N PHE A 137 5.39 -0.46 -8.25
CA PHE A 137 5.87 0.02 -6.96
C PHE A 137 7.39 0.12 -6.87
N GLU A 138 8.12 -0.70 -7.64
CA GLU A 138 9.59 -0.67 -7.67
C GLU A 138 10.11 0.51 -8.52
N CYS A 139 9.27 1.06 -9.41
CA CYS A 139 9.61 2.15 -10.32
C CYS A 139 9.22 3.54 -9.80
N VAL A 140 8.72 3.65 -8.57
CA VAL A 140 8.32 4.94 -7.99
C VAL A 140 9.55 5.81 -7.72
N ASP A 141 9.59 7.01 -8.32
CA ASP A 141 10.57 8.04 -7.98
C ASP A 141 10.21 8.68 -6.63
N HIS A 142 10.95 8.33 -5.59
CA HIS A 142 10.69 8.81 -4.24
C HIS A 142 10.83 10.32 -4.11
N ASN A 143 11.75 10.95 -4.86
CA ASN A 143 11.94 12.40 -4.78
C ASN A 143 10.72 13.14 -5.35
N LYS A 144 10.19 12.66 -6.46
CA LYS A 144 8.94 13.19 -7.04
C LYS A 144 7.77 12.96 -6.11
N LEU A 145 7.67 11.77 -5.50
CA LEU A 145 6.62 11.47 -4.53
C LEU A 145 6.64 12.45 -3.36
N TRP A 146 7.82 12.69 -2.76
CA TRP A 146 7.96 13.66 -1.66
C TRP A 146 7.63 15.09 -2.07
N LYS A 147 7.97 15.47 -3.30
CA LYS A 147 7.60 16.79 -3.82
C LYS A 147 6.09 16.96 -3.92
N ILE A 148 5.40 15.99 -4.50
CA ILE A 148 3.93 15.99 -4.61
C ILE A 148 3.28 16.04 -3.23
N LEU A 149 3.74 15.22 -2.28
CA LEU A 149 3.20 15.22 -0.91
C LEU A 149 3.38 16.58 -0.22
N LYS A 150 4.50 17.26 -0.43
CA LYS A 150 4.72 18.62 0.09
C LYS A 150 3.79 19.65 -0.58
N GLU A 151 3.60 19.55 -1.88
CA GLU A 151 2.68 20.43 -2.61
C GLU A 151 1.23 20.27 -2.13
N MET A 152 0.81 19.03 -1.83
CA MET A 152 -0.51 18.75 -1.24
C MET A 152 -0.67 19.35 0.17
N GLU A 153 0.38 19.37 0.99
CA GLU A 153 0.36 19.92 2.34
C GLU A 153 0.20 21.45 2.34
N TYR A 154 0.75 22.15 1.34
CA TYR A 154 0.61 23.60 1.19
C TYR A 154 -0.79 24.07 0.77
N GLN A 155 -1.63 23.17 0.25
CA GLN A 155 -3.00 23.51 -0.12
C GLN A 155 -3.99 23.36 1.05
N THR A 156 -3.55 22.89 2.20
CA THR A 156 -4.39 22.57 3.37
C THR A 156 -4.26 23.57 4.53
N THR A 157 -3.48 24.62 4.38
CA THR A 157 -3.40 25.78 5.28
C THR A 157 -4.19 26.94 4.74
#